data_07525b5a1d8b6e46b26d45342204da7c
#
_entry.id   07525b5a1d8b6e46b26d45342204da7c
#
_cell.length_a   1.000
_cell.length_b   1.000
_cell.length_c   1.000
_cell.angle_alpha   90.00
_cell.angle_beta   90.00
_cell.angle_gamma   90.00
#
_symmetry.space_group_name_H-M   'P 1'
#
loop_
_entity.id
_entity.type
_entity.pdbx_description
1 polymer ?
#
loop_
_entity_poly.entity_id
_entity_poly.type
_entity_poly.pdbx_seq_one_letter_code
_entity_poly.pdbx_strand_id
1 'polypeptide(L)'
;LIVRLVDGPQGVESSSAIDFHAARRARFYPEWREQDPRLHEIGYRMQENSETGRWELWRREDFYVDPDLSEGGRDYLLTDRVTGFLVELLEQEIELADGGTQENWVKDWDTQELACERNSEASNSFCLPRAIRLSMAVEDEDGQTLEESLTINLCVRPCKPEWFE
;
A
#
# COMPACT_ATOMS: atom_id res chain seq x y z
N LEU A 1 -2.81 -4.98 7.02
CA LEU A 1 -1.93 -4.43 6.00
C LEU A 1 -0.89 -5.47 5.64
N ILE A 2 -0.81 -5.80 4.39
CA ILE A 2 0.23 -6.66 3.81
C ILE A 2 0.86 -5.88 2.66
N VAL A 3 2.19 -5.83 2.61
CA VAL A 3 2.96 -5.31 1.48
C VAL A 3 4.02 -6.34 1.11
N ARG A 4 4.11 -6.65 -0.17
CA ARG A 4 5.04 -7.66 -0.70
C ARG A 4 5.72 -7.15 -1.95
N LEU A 5 6.99 -7.54 -2.14
CA LEU A 5 7.66 -7.37 -3.41
C LEU A 5 7.14 -8.43 -4.40
N VAL A 6 6.87 -7.99 -5.61
CA VAL A 6 6.42 -8.81 -6.73
C VAL A 6 7.27 -8.55 -7.97
N ASP A 7 7.18 -9.42 -8.95
CA ASP A 7 7.82 -9.21 -10.24
C ASP A 7 7.30 -7.92 -10.89
N GLY A 8 8.17 -7.23 -11.60
CA GLY A 8 7.88 -5.99 -12.28
C GLY A 8 8.50 -5.93 -13.68
N PRO A 9 8.33 -4.81 -14.39
CA PRO A 9 8.92 -4.61 -15.70
C PRO A 9 10.42 -4.82 -15.70
N GLN A 10 10.98 -5.27 -16.83
CA GLN A 10 12.43 -5.41 -16.98
C GLN A 10 13.11 -4.06 -16.76
N GLY A 11 14.16 -4.05 -15.91
CA GLY A 11 14.90 -2.83 -15.54
C GLY A 11 14.37 -2.12 -14.28
N VAL A 12 13.24 -2.56 -13.73
CA VAL A 12 12.75 -2.15 -12.40
C VAL A 12 13.17 -3.23 -11.41
N GLU A 13 13.91 -2.84 -10.37
CA GLU A 13 14.44 -3.80 -9.39
C GLU A 13 13.35 -4.61 -8.69
N SER A 14 12.18 -3.99 -8.47
CA SER A 14 11.02 -4.65 -7.86
C SER A 14 9.77 -3.80 -8.00
N SER A 15 8.62 -4.45 -8.02
CA SER A 15 7.32 -3.81 -7.85
C SER A 15 6.70 -4.26 -6.53
N SER A 16 5.65 -3.58 -6.08
CA SER A 16 4.95 -3.92 -4.85
C SER A 16 3.52 -4.38 -5.13
N ALA A 17 3.02 -5.26 -4.27
CA ALA A 17 1.60 -5.45 -4.03
C ALA A 17 1.29 -4.99 -2.62
N ILE A 18 0.15 -4.30 -2.44
CA ILE A 18 -0.32 -3.83 -1.14
C ILE A 18 -1.78 -4.23 -0.96
N ASP A 19 -2.11 -4.86 0.18
CA ASP A 19 -3.46 -5.24 0.57
C ASP A 19 -3.79 -4.72 1.97
N PHE A 20 -4.97 -4.14 2.16
CA PHE A 20 -5.39 -3.55 3.43
C PHE A 20 -6.91 -3.45 3.58
N HIS A 21 -7.37 -3.34 4.83
CA HIS A 21 -8.76 -3.01 5.13
C HIS A 21 -8.98 -1.49 5.04
N ALA A 22 -10.08 -1.10 4.41
CA ALA A 22 -10.52 0.29 4.33
C ALA A 22 -11.91 0.47 4.97
N ALA A 23 -12.02 1.48 5.84
CA ALA A 23 -13.26 1.86 6.50
C ALA A 23 -13.92 3.04 5.77
N ARG A 24 -14.20 2.88 4.50
CA ARG A 24 -14.79 3.90 3.61
C ARG A 24 -15.82 3.24 2.71
N ARG A 25 -16.62 4.07 2.02
CA ARG A 25 -17.46 3.56 0.93
C ARG A 25 -16.58 2.96 -0.17
N ALA A 26 -16.88 1.73 -0.57
CA ALA A 26 -16.18 1.05 -1.64
C ALA A 26 -16.42 1.79 -2.97
N ARG A 27 -15.35 2.01 -3.76
CA ARG A 27 -15.40 2.80 -4.99
C ARG A 27 -16.29 2.18 -6.05
N PHE A 28 -16.25 0.84 -6.15
CA PHE A 28 -16.95 0.09 -7.18
C PHE A 28 -18.17 -0.67 -6.66
N TYR A 29 -18.64 -0.31 -5.47
CA TYR A 29 -19.83 -0.93 -4.89
C TYR A 29 -21.08 -0.58 -5.71
N PRO A 30 -21.88 -1.57 -6.12
CA PRO A 30 -23.05 -1.32 -6.95
C PRO A 30 -24.08 -0.46 -6.21
N GLU A 31 -24.50 0.65 -6.80
CA GLU A 31 -25.45 1.60 -6.20
C GLU A 31 -26.82 0.98 -5.89
N TRP A 32 -27.19 -0.13 -6.57
CA TRP A 32 -28.46 -0.83 -6.36
C TRP A 32 -28.47 -1.75 -5.12
N ARG A 33 -27.33 -1.92 -4.44
CA ARG A 33 -27.28 -2.63 -3.17
C ARG A 33 -27.56 -1.67 -2.02
N GLU A 34 -28.54 -2.01 -1.18
CA GLU A 34 -29.01 -1.17 -0.06
C GLU A 34 -28.00 -1.01 1.08
N GLN A 35 -27.03 -1.90 1.20
CA GLN A 35 -26.03 -1.89 2.28
C GLN A 35 -24.63 -1.82 1.70
N ASP A 36 -23.99 -0.67 1.86
CA ASP A 36 -22.58 -0.47 1.59
C ASP A 36 -21.77 -1.05 2.76
N PRO A 37 -20.92 -2.06 2.55
CA PRO A 37 -20.02 -2.51 3.60
C PRO A 37 -19.05 -1.38 3.94
N ARG A 38 -19.16 -0.86 5.16
CA ARG A 38 -18.28 0.21 5.64
C ARG A 38 -16.83 -0.24 5.79
N LEU A 39 -16.62 -1.54 5.95
CA LEU A 39 -15.29 -2.17 6.01
C LEU A 39 -15.19 -3.14 4.84
N HIS A 40 -14.15 -2.99 4.04
CA HIS A 40 -13.88 -3.83 2.88
C HIS A 40 -12.38 -3.94 2.66
N GLU A 41 -11.96 -4.88 1.83
CA GLU A 41 -10.58 -5.09 1.47
C GLU A 41 -10.23 -4.37 0.17
N ILE A 42 -9.04 -3.80 0.15
CA ILE A 42 -8.48 -3.14 -1.02
C ILE A 42 -7.08 -3.70 -1.26
N GLY A 43 -6.81 -4.05 -2.52
CA GLY A 43 -5.48 -4.40 -2.99
C GLY A 43 -5.07 -3.54 -4.19
N TYR A 44 -3.77 -3.32 -4.34
CA TYR A 44 -3.16 -2.77 -5.54
C TYR A 44 -1.98 -3.62 -5.94
N ARG A 45 -1.89 -3.98 -7.22
CA ARG A 45 -0.80 -4.77 -7.76
C ARG A 45 -0.56 -4.48 -9.23
N MET A 46 0.68 -4.65 -9.67
CA MET A 46 1.01 -4.71 -11.07
C MET A 46 0.87 -6.13 -11.61
N GLN A 47 0.45 -6.24 -12.85
CA GLN A 47 0.34 -7.50 -13.57
C GLN A 47 0.68 -7.30 -15.03
N GLU A 48 1.46 -8.22 -15.61
CA GLU A 48 1.71 -8.21 -17.04
C GLU A 48 0.49 -8.77 -17.80
N ASN A 49 0.04 -8.01 -18.78
CA ASN A 49 -0.96 -8.48 -19.72
C ASN A 49 -0.32 -9.43 -20.74
N SER A 50 -0.67 -10.70 -20.69
CA SER A 50 -0.06 -11.75 -21.52
C SER A 50 -0.30 -11.60 -23.02
N GLU A 51 -1.32 -10.83 -23.44
CA GLU A 51 -1.64 -10.59 -24.85
C GLU A 51 -0.82 -9.44 -25.43
N THR A 52 -0.59 -8.40 -24.63
CA THR A 52 0.06 -7.16 -25.08
C THR A 52 1.50 -7.02 -24.61
N GLY A 53 1.91 -7.77 -23.59
CA GLY A 53 3.19 -7.62 -22.90
C GLY A 53 3.32 -6.31 -22.10
N ARG A 54 2.23 -5.57 -21.93
CA ARG A 54 2.22 -4.33 -21.16
C ARG A 54 1.95 -4.60 -19.70
N TRP A 55 2.53 -3.78 -18.86
CA TRP A 55 2.26 -3.80 -17.43
C TRP A 55 1.05 -2.93 -17.10
N GLU A 56 0.16 -3.49 -16.30
CA GLU A 56 -1.12 -2.92 -15.90
C GLU A 56 -1.15 -2.77 -14.38
N LEU A 57 -1.67 -1.65 -13.89
CA LEU A 57 -1.96 -1.47 -12.47
C LEU A 57 -3.43 -1.81 -12.22
N TRP A 58 -3.65 -2.75 -11.34
CA TRP A 58 -4.95 -3.23 -10.95
C TRP A 58 -5.28 -2.85 -9.52
N ARG A 59 -6.55 -2.55 -9.28
CA ARG A 59 -7.13 -2.40 -7.97
C ARG A 59 -8.09 -3.54 -7.72
N ARG A 60 -7.88 -4.29 -6.63
CA ARG A 60 -8.81 -5.29 -6.12
C ARG A 60 -9.73 -4.62 -5.08
N GLU A 61 -11.01 -4.96 -5.08
CA GLU A 61 -11.94 -4.67 -3.98
C GLU A 61 -12.70 -5.94 -3.61
N ASP A 62 -12.63 -6.33 -2.34
CA ASP A 62 -13.53 -7.32 -1.76
C ASP A 62 -14.44 -6.65 -0.72
N PHE A 63 -15.74 -6.87 -0.88
CA PHE A 63 -16.76 -6.32 0.02
C PHE A 63 -16.97 -7.16 1.28
N TYR A 64 -16.31 -8.29 1.35
CA TYR A 64 -16.29 -9.17 2.50
C TYR A 64 -14.89 -9.17 3.10
N VAL A 65 -14.85 -9.06 4.42
CA VAL A 65 -13.60 -9.19 5.17
C VAL A 65 -13.46 -10.65 5.57
N ASP A 66 -12.40 -11.27 5.12
CA ASP A 66 -12.08 -12.66 5.43
C ASP A 66 -10.66 -12.81 6.02
N PRO A 67 -10.23 -14.03 6.39
CA PRO A 67 -8.89 -14.24 6.95
C PRO A 67 -7.74 -14.00 5.96
N ASP A 68 -7.98 -14.11 4.65
CA ASP A 68 -6.97 -13.92 3.62
C ASP A 68 -7.15 -12.57 2.92
N LEU A 69 -6.47 -11.57 3.43
CA LEU A 69 -6.54 -10.19 2.93
C LEU A 69 -6.13 -10.04 1.45
N SER A 70 -5.50 -11.04 0.85
CA SER A 70 -4.96 -10.97 -0.52
C SER A 70 -5.80 -11.72 -1.56
N GLU A 71 -6.78 -12.49 -1.14
CA GLU A 71 -7.64 -13.28 -2.01
C GLU A 71 -9.03 -12.66 -2.21
N GLY A 72 -9.83 -13.27 -3.04
CA GLY A 72 -11.22 -12.88 -3.29
C GLY A 72 -11.40 -11.54 -4.02
N GLY A 73 -12.64 -11.07 -4.00
CA GLY A 73 -13.01 -9.77 -4.56
C GLY A 73 -13.05 -9.70 -6.08
N ARG A 74 -12.90 -8.48 -6.59
CA ARG A 74 -12.87 -8.16 -8.03
C ARG A 74 -11.76 -7.21 -8.36
N ASP A 75 -11.10 -7.48 -9.47
CA ASP A 75 -10.06 -6.64 -10.03
C ASP A 75 -10.65 -5.60 -10.99
N TYR A 76 -10.11 -4.38 -10.91
CA TYR A 76 -10.45 -3.25 -11.76
C TYR A 76 -9.16 -2.65 -12.31
N LEU A 77 -9.05 -2.59 -13.62
CA LEU A 77 -7.92 -1.95 -14.29
C LEU A 77 -7.92 -0.45 -14.01
N LEU A 78 -6.80 0.06 -13.51
CA LEU A 78 -6.61 1.49 -13.29
C LEU A 78 -5.87 2.16 -14.45
N THR A 79 -4.79 1.52 -14.93
CA THR A 79 -4.04 1.96 -16.10
C THR A 79 -3.25 0.79 -16.70
N ASP A 80 -3.06 0.85 -18.03
CA ASP A 80 -2.30 -0.11 -18.83
C ASP A 80 -0.91 0.43 -19.23
N ARG A 81 -0.47 1.53 -18.60
CA ARG A 81 0.79 2.22 -18.93
C ARG A 81 1.70 2.41 -17.72
N VAL A 82 1.57 1.55 -16.71
CA VAL A 82 2.41 1.62 -15.54
C VAL A 82 3.76 0.97 -15.84
N THR A 83 4.84 1.65 -15.46
CA THR A 83 6.22 1.15 -15.59
C THR A 83 6.87 0.89 -14.24
N GLY A 84 6.27 1.36 -13.14
CA GLY A 84 6.72 1.10 -11.79
C GLY A 84 5.65 1.41 -10.74
N PHE A 85 5.56 0.57 -9.72
CA PHE A 85 4.74 0.79 -8.53
C PHE A 85 5.47 0.23 -7.31
N LEU A 86 5.92 1.12 -6.43
CA LEU A 86 6.68 0.76 -5.25
C LEU A 86 6.01 1.30 -3.99
N VAL A 87 5.94 0.44 -2.98
CA VAL A 87 5.45 0.78 -1.64
C VAL A 87 6.59 0.57 -0.65
N GLU A 88 6.95 1.63 0.05
CA GLU A 88 7.94 1.60 1.13
C GLU A 88 7.26 2.00 2.45
N LEU A 89 7.67 1.37 3.53
CA LEU A 89 7.06 1.53 4.85
C LEU A 89 8.09 1.97 5.86
N LEU A 90 7.80 3.05 6.58
CA LEU A 90 8.67 3.55 7.63
C LEU A 90 8.51 2.66 8.87
N GLU A 91 9.49 1.79 9.09
CA GLU A 91 9.51 0.90 10.24
C GLU A 91 9.96 1.63 11.51
N GLN A 92 11.06 2.36 11.41
CA GLN A 92 11.70 2.99 12.56
C GLN A 92 12.38 4.29 12.19
N GLU A 93 12.30 5.24 13.11
CA GLU A 93 13.14 6.45 13.14
C GLU A 93 14.12 6.31 14.31
N ILE A 94 15.40 6.46 14.02
CA ILE A 94 16.48 6.35 15.01
C ILE A 94 17.08 7.74 15.20
N GLU A 95 17.00 8.27 16.43
CA GLU A 95 17.72 9.49 16.78
C GLU A 95 19.23 9.22 16.87
N LEU A 96 20.00 9.99 16.14
CA LEU A 96 21.46 9.90 16.14
C LEU A 96 22.03 10.77 17.27
N ALA A 97 23.25 10.43 17.72
CA ALA A 97 23.93 11.13 18.80
C ALA A 97 24.26 12.62 18.50
N ASP A 98 24.25 13.00 17.24
CA ASP A 98 24.42 14.39 16.76
C ASP A 98 23.13 15.18 16.64
N GLY A 99 21.99 14.59 17.06
CA GLY A 99 20.65 15.18 16.96
C GLY A 99 19.98 15.00 15.60
N GLY A 100 20.60 14.24 14.69
CA GLY A 100 19.97 13.84 13.42
C GLY A 100 19.00 12.70 13.61
N THR A 101 18.19 12.43 12.58
CA THR A 101 17.27 11.28 12.54
C THR A 101 17.63 10.40 11.36
N GLN A 102 17.73 9.10 11.57
CA GLN A 102 17.86 8.10 10.52
C GLN A 102 16.55 7.35 10.37
N GLU A 103 16.01 7.32 9.16
CA GLU A 103 14.80 6.59 8.81
C GLU A 103 15.15 5.21 8.26
N ASN A 104 14.46 4.18 8.74
CA ASN A 104 14.53 2.83 8.18
C ASN A 104 13.26 2.53 7.40
N TRP A 105 13.38 2.47 6.07
CA TRP A 105 12.32 2.15 5.15
C TRP A 105 12.46 0.72 4.66
N VAL A 106 11.36 -0.05 4.75
CA VAL A 106 11.29 -1.46 4.31
C VAL A 106 10.27 -1.60 3.19
N LYS A 107 10.42 -2.64 2.37
CA LYS A 107 9.57 -2.91 1.19
C LYS A 107 8.68 -4.13 1.37
N ASP A 108 8.74 -4.76 2.53
CA ASP A 108 7.95 -5.93 2.89
C ASP A 108 7.35 -5.74 4.29
N TRP A 109 6.07 -6.09 4.44
CA TRP A 109 5.34 -5.89 5.69
C TRP A 109 4.13 -6.80 5.77
N ASP A 110 4.01 -7.55 6.85
CA ASP A 110 2.82 -8.34 7.12
C ASP A 110 2.37 -8.18 8.58
N THR A 111 1.21 -7.53 8.79
CA THR A 111 0.66 -7.34 10.12
C THR A 111 0.16 -8.64 10.76
N GLN A 112 0.01 -9.71 10.00
CA GLN A 112 -0.41 -11.02 10.53
C GLN A 112 0.79 -11.84 11.02
N GLU A 113 1.92 -11.73 10.33
CA GLU A 113 3.17 -12.44 10.68
C GLU A 113 4.00 -11.70 11.71
N LEU A 114 3.98 -10.37 11.66
CA LEU A 114 4.65 -9.54 12.65
C LEU A 114 4.00 -9.80 14.00
N ALA A 115 4.68 -10.59 14.84
CA ALA A 115 4.34 -10.72 16.25
C ALA A 115 4.46 -9.35 16.90
N CYS A 116 3.38 -8.62 16.89
CA CYS A 116 3.27 -7.38 17.64
C CYS A 116 3.38 -7.74 19.12
N GLU A 117 4.60 -7.82 19.62
CA GLU A 117 4.82 -7.94 21.04
C GLU A 117 4.06 -6.79 21.69
N ARG A 118 3.03 -7.15 22.44
CA ARG A 118 2.31 -6.25 23.33
C ARG A 118 3.26 -5.85 24.45
N ASN A 119 4.31 -5.13 24.12
CA ASN A 119 5.12 -4.47 25.11
C ASN A 119 4.28 -3.31 25.65
N SER A 120 3.82 -3.48 26.87
CA SER A 120 2.88 -2.63 27.59
C SER A 120 3.35 -1.17 27.78
N GLU A 121 4.55 -0.83 27.38
CA GLU A 121 5.13 0.51 27.54
C GLU A 121 5.41 1.24 26.22
N ALA A 122 5.58 0.55 25.11
CA ALA A 122 5.70 1.16 23.79
C ALA A 122 4.47 0.77 22.97
N SER A 123 3.45 1.58 23.04
CA SER A 123 2.09 1.31 22.56
C SER A 123 1.93 1.30 21.04
N ASN A 124 2.71 0.54 20.31
CA ASN A 124 2.40 0.20 18.93
C ASN A 124 1.59 -1.11 18.89
N SER A 125 0.39 -1.06 19.47
CA SER A 125 -0.52 -2.22 19.54
C SER A 125 -1.12 -2.61 18.18
N PHE A 126 -0.69 -2.03 17.06
CA PHE A 126 -1.34 -2.23 15.75
C PHE A 126 -0.43 -2.80 14.68
N CYS A 127 0.87 -3.01 14.92
CA CYS A 127 1.82 -3.45 13.91
C CYS A 127 1.71 -2.69 12.57
N LEU A 128 1.41 -1.41 12.63
CA LEU A 128 1.35 -0.56 11.47
C LEU A 128 2.65 0.24 11.33
N PRO A 129 3.14 0.48 10.11
CA PRO A 129 4.27 1.36 9.88
C PRO A 129 3.94 2.80 10.30
N ARG A 130 4.94 3.63 10.53
CA ARG A 130 4.74 5.05 10.88
C ARG A 130 4.32 5.89 9.68
N ALA A 131 4.82 5.54 8.52
CA ALA A 131 4.46 6.16 7.26
C ALA A 131 4.49 5.14 6.11
N ILE A 132 3.79 5.46 5.03
CA ILE A 132 3.80 4.73 3.77
C ILE A 132 4.24 5.69 2.69
N ARG A 133 5.24 5.32 1.90
CA ARG A 133 5.64 6.01 0.67
C ARG A 133 5.17 5.20 -0.51
N LEU A 134 4.38 5.82 -1.38
CA LEU A 134 3.92 5.25 -2.63
C LEU A 134 4.65 5.96 -3.77
N SER A 135 5.35 5.22 -4.60
CA SER A 135 5.98 5.73 -5.82
C SER A 135 5.40 5.04 -7.03
N MET A 136 5.04 5.80 -8.04
CA MET A 136 4.45 5.29 -9.27
C MET A 136 5.11 5.94 -10.48
N ALA A 137 5.41 5.12 -11.47
CA ALA A 137 5.89 5.54 -12.77
C ALA A 137 4.89 5.12 -13.84
N VAL A 138 4.55 6.02 -14.74
CA VAL A 138 3.66 5.77 -15.88
C VAL A 138 4.29 6.31 -17.16
N GLU A 139 4.01 5.65 -18.28
CA GLU A 139 4.44 6.10 -19.60
C GLU A 139 3.29 6.87 -20.27
N ASP A 140 3.59 8.04 -20.83
CA ASP A 140 2.63 8.82 -21.60
C ASP A 140 2.49 8.29 -23.04
N GLU A 141 1.71 9.01 -23.89
CA GLU A 141 1.49 8.62 -25.28
C GLU A 141 2.72 8.79 -26.17
N ASP A 142 3.64 9.66 -25.74
CA ASP A 142 4.89 9.94 -26.45
C ASP A 142 6.07 9.04 -25.97
N GLY A 143 5.81 8.11 -25.05
CA GLY A 143 6.82 7.21 -24.47
C GLY A 143 7.68 7.87 -23.40
N GLN A 144 7.24 8.99 -22.82
CA GLN A 144 7.95 9.65 -21.73
C GLN A 144 7.45 9.10 -20.39
N THR A 145 8.38 8.80 -19.49
CA THR A 145 8.04 8.34 -18.15
C THR A 145 7.81 9.52 -17.21
N LEU A 146 6.65 9.54 -16.56
CA LEU A 146 6.32 10.42 -15.46
C LEU A 146 6.38 9.64 -14.16
N GLU A 147 7.16 10.13 -13.21
CA GLU A 147 7.29 9.54 -11.87
C GLU A 147 6.74 10.49 -10.81
N GLU A 148 5.94 9.93 -9.91
CA GLU A 148 5.38 10.66 -8.77
C GLU A 148 5.52 9.82 -7.50
N SER A 149 5.75 10.50 -6.37
CA SER A 149 5.85 9.87 -5.06
C SER A 149 5.03 10.63 -4.02
N LEU A 150 4.32 9.88 -3.19
CA LEU A 150 3.48 10.40 -2.10
C LEU A 150 3.87 9.71 -0.80
N THR A 151 4.16 10.48 0.24
CA THR A 151 4.35 9.97 1.60
C THR A 151 3.12 10.27 2.44
N ILE A 152 2.57 9.22 3.07
CA ILE A 152 1.40 9.28 3.94
C ILE A 152 1.84 8.92 5.36
N ASN A 153 1.79 9.87 6.27
CA ASN A 153 2.04 9.59 7.68
C ASN A 153 0.83 8.88 8.30
N LEU A 154 1.08 7.75 8.95
CA LEU A 154 0.06 7.01 9.66
C LEU A 154 0.04 7.43 11.13
N CYS A 155 -1.15 7.75 11.60
CA CYS A 155 -1.34 8.09 12.99
C CYS A 155 -1.49 6.82 13.84
N VAL A 156 -0.39 6.34 14.41
CA VAL A 156 -0.32 5.10 15.21
C VAL A 156 -0.15 5.44 16.69
N ARG A 157 -1.14 6.13 17.27
CA ARG A 157 -1.32 6.55 18.68
C ARG A 157 -0.10 7.01 19.51
N PRO A 158 -0.32 8.07 20.30
CA PRO A 158 -1.34 9.10 20.11
C PRO A 158 -0.91 10.07 19.01
N CYS A 159 -1.78 10.29 18.02
CA CYS A 159 -1.55 11.34 17.05
C CYS A 159 -1.51 12.68 17.77
N LYS A 160 -0.42 13.38 17.71
CA LYS A 160 -0.34 14.73 18.24
C LYS A 160 -0.88 15.70 17.18
N PRO A 161 -1.73 16.68 17.58
CA PRO A 161 -2.30 17.65 16.64
C PRO A 161 -1.26 18.36 15.78
N GLU A 162 -0.07 18.58 16.32
CA GLU A 162 1.06 19.22 15.64
C GLU A 162 1.63 18.46 14.43
N TRP A 163 1.19 17.25 14.18
CA TRP A 163 1.65 16.45 13.02
C TRP A 163 0.80 16.69 11.75
N PHE A 164 -0.21 17.53 11.83
CA PHE A 164 -1.13 17.84 10.74
C PHE A 164 -1.09 19.32 10.30
N GLU A 165 -0.13 20.10 10.78
CA GLU A 165 0.10 21.48 10.37
C GLU A 165 1.05 21.63 9.18
#